data_46ded1eeaea39b5ca163403d6817ce83
#
_entry.id   46ded1eeaea39b5ca163403d6817ce83
#
_cell.length_a   1.000
_cell.length_b   1.000
_cell.length_c   1.000
_cell.angle_alpha   90.00
_cell.angle_beta   90.00
_cell.angle_gamma   90.00
#
_symmetry.space_group_name_H-M   'P 1'
#
loop_
_entity.id
_entity.type
_entity.pdbx_description
1 polymer ?
#
loop_
_entity_poly.entity_id
_entity_poly.type
_entity_poly.pdbx_seq_one_letter_code
_entity_poly.pdbx_strand_id
1 'polypeptide(L)'
;MALGKDYATQECSIARALEVVGERWTLLVIRDALYGVRRYNDFLVHLGIPRAVLANRLQALTAEGLLEKRRYQESPPRDEYVVTDRGIALWPALRALGVWGREQLGGEPMRTFWHADCGTELTPYGGCPTCGRPVAVQDIDMRPGPGLDPDPADPVSRALLGTRRLLQPIEPIEPIEPIEPVEPVEPA
;
A
#
# COMPACT_ATOMS: atom_id res chain seq x y z
N MET A 1 -1.58 1.40 -35.68
CA MET A 1 -0.35 1.86 -34.99
C MET A 1 -0.45 1.38 -33.56
N ALA A 2 0.53 0.60 -33.08
CA ALA A 2 0.60 0.28 -31.65
C ALA A 2 0.92 1.60 -30.91
N LEU A 3 0.16 1.91 -29.87
CA LEU A 3 0.47 3.02 -28.97
C LEU A 3 1.84 2.73 -28.34
N GLY A 4 2.72 3.74 -28.28
CA GLY A 4 3.99 3.64 -27.58
C GLY A 4 3.76 3.16 -26.15
N LYS A 5 4.64 2.29 -25.65
CA LYS A 5 4.54 1.73 -24.29
C LYS A 5 5.25 2.58 -23.25
N ASP A 6 5.87 3.66 -23.66
CA ASP A 6 6.68 4.53 -22.80
C ASP A 6 6.41 6.01 -23.12
N TYR A 7 6.89 6.88 -22.22
CA TYR A 7 6.84 8.33 -22.36
C TYR A 7 8.22 8.90 -22.73
N ALA A 8 9.08 8.14 -23.42
CA ALA A 8 10.47 8.50 -23.68
C ALA A 8 10.66 9.87 -24.39
N THR A 9 9.64 10.32 -25.14
CA THR A 9 9.65 11.62 -25.81
C THR A 9 9.12 12.78 -24.96
N GLN A 10 8.66 12.49 -23.72
CA GLN A 10 8.09 13.50 -22.81
C GLN A 10 9.15 14.04 -21.85
N GLU A 11 9.52 15.31 -22.01
CA GLU A 11 10.40 16.01 -21.05
C GLU A 11 9.63 16.51 -19.81
N CYS A 12 8.81 15.64 -19.21
CA CYS A 12 7.93 15.98 -18.10
C CYS A 12 8.25 15.09 -16.90
N SER A 13 8.39 15.69 -15.70
CA SER A 13 8.64 14.94 -14.47
C SER A 13 7.52 13.97 -14.13
N ILE A 14 6.26 14.31 -14.44
CA ILE A 14 5.11 13.45 -14.25
C ILE A 14 5.21 12.23 -15.18
N ALA A 15 5.51 12.45 -16.48
CA ALA A 15 5.69 11.35 -17.42
C ALA A 15 6.77 10.38 -16.95
N ARG A 16 7.93 10.88 -16.51
CA ARG A 16 9.00 10.05 -15.96
C ARG A 16 8.60 9.32 -14.67
N ALA A 17 7.80 9.94 -13.82
CA ALA A 17 7.27 9.27 -12.64
C ALA A 17 6.29 8.15 -13.03
N LEU A 18 5.43 8.37 -14.03
CA LEU A 18 4.47 7.38 -14.51
C LEU A 18 5.14 6.15 -15.17
N GLU A 19 6.35 6.28 -15.74
CA GLU A 19 7.13 5.12 -16.19
C GLU A 19 7.39 4.14 -15.03
N VAL A 20 7.61 4.67 -13.83
CA VAL A 20 7.93 3.88 -12.64
C VAL A 20 6.67 3.43 -11.90
N VAL A 21 5.70 4.35 -11.71
CA VAL A 21 4.54 4.10 -10.83
C VAL A 21 3.18 4.09 -11.55
N GLY A 22 3.15 4.29 -12.86
CA GLY A 22 1.90 4.45 -13.62
C GLY A 22 1.08 3.18 -13.84
N GLU A 23 1.66 2.03 -13.58
CA GLU A 23 0.95 0.75 -13.72
C GLU A 23 -0.11 0.57 -12.63
N ARG A 24 -1.26 0.02 -13.01
CA ARG A 24 -2.52 0.02 -12.25
C ARG A 24 -2.40 -0.34 -10.77
N TRP A 25 -1.61 -1.29 -10.36
CA TRP A 25 -1.55 -1.75 -8.97
C TRP A 25 -0.39 -1.16 -8.17
N THR A 26 0.53 -0.47 -8.84
CA THR A 26 1.80 -0.07 -8.26
C THR A 26 1.65 0.81 -7.02
N LEU A 27 0.84 1.88 -7.12
CA LEU A 27 0.62 2.79 -5.99
C LEU A 27 -0.14 2.12 -4.83
N LEU A 28 -1.01 1.15 -5.11
CA LEU A 28 -1.69 0.39 -4.05
C LEU A 28 -0.73 -0.55 -3.31
N VAL A 29 0.20 -1.19 -4.01
CA VAL A 29 1.26 -1.99 -3.38
C VAL A 29 2.15 -1.11 -2.50
N ILE A 30 2.57 0.07 -2.96
CA ILE A 30 3.35 1.02 -2.15
C ILE A 30 2.55 1.51 -0.94
N ARG A 31 1.26 1.82 -1.10
CA ARG A 31 0.38 2.18 0.01
C ARG A 31 0.38 1.11 1.10
N ASP A 32 0.19 -0.14 0.70
CA ASP A 32 0.16 -1.25 1.64
C ASP A 32 1.51 -1.47 2.34
N ALA A 33 2.62 -1.34 1.61
CA ALA A 33 3.96 -1.39 2.19
C ALA A 33 4.18 -0.28 3.24
N LEU A 34 3.67 0.94 2.99
CA LEU A 34 3.68 2.04 3.97
C LEU A 34 2.80 1.74 5.19
N TYR A 35 1.72 0.98 5.03
CA TYR A 35 0.86 0.53 6.13
C TYR A 35 1.45 -0.65 6.93
N GLY A 36 2.60 -1.17 6.50
CA GLY A 36 3.32 -2.23 7.17
C GLY A 36 3.05 -3.63 6.62
N VAL A 37 2.34 -3.75 5.50
CA VAL A 37 2.20 -5.02 4.77
C VAL A 37 3.55 -5.36 4.13
N ARG A 38 4.07 -6.56 4.36
CA ARG A 38 5.40 -6.96 3.88
C ARG A 38 5.44 -8.28 3.15
N ARG A 39 4.52 -9.21 3.44
CA ARG A 39 4.55 -10.56 2.88
C ARG A 39 3.74 -10.64 1.59
N TYR A 40 4.22 -11.46 0.66
CA TYR A 40 3.55 -11.67 -0.63
C TYR A 40 2.06 -12.04 -0.46
N ASN A 41 1.75 -12.99 0.44
CA ASN A 41 0.38 -13.43 0.64
C ASN A 41 -0.50 -12.34 1.28
N ASP A 42 0.05 -11.49 2.13
CA ASP A 42 -0.69 -10.40 2.75
C ASP A 42 -1.08 -9.34 1.71
N PHE A 43 -0.16 -8.97 0.80
CA PHE A 43 -0.50 -8.13 -0.36
C PHE A 43 -1.57 -8.77 -1.24
N LEU A 44 -1.44 -10.08 -1.51
CA LEU A 44 -2.36 -10.80 -2.36
C LEU A 44 -3.78 -10.76 -1.82
N VAL A 45 -3.93 -11.05 -0.52
CA VAL A 45 -5.23 -11.10 0.16
C VAL A 45 -5.84 -9.70 0.28
N HIS A 46 -5.06 -8.72 0.75
CA HIS A 46 -5.57 -7.36 0.98
C HIS A 46 -5.95 -6.63 -0.30
N LEU A 47 -5.19 -6.83 -1.37
CA LEU A 47 -5.44 -6.14 -2.65
C LEU A 47 -6.43 -6.89 -3.56
N GLY A 48 -6.67 -8.19 -3.35
CA GLY A 48 -7.42 -9.00 -4.29
C GLY A 48 -6.80 -9.05 -5.70
N ILE A 49 -5.49 -8.84 -5.79
CA ILE A 49 -4.74 -8.75 -7.04
C ILE A 49 -4.43 -10.14 -7.60
N PRO A 50 -4.48 -10.36 -8.93
CA PRO A 50 -4.03 -11.62 -9.52
C PRO A 50 -2.57 -11.92 -9.20
N ARG A 51 -2.26 -13.19 -8.86
CA ARG A 51 -0.90 -13.63 -8.43
C ARG A 51 0.21 -13.21 -9.38
N ALA A 52 0.03 -13.42 -10.69
CA ALA A 52 1.04 -13.06 -11.69
C ALA A 52 1.26 -11.54 -11.77
N VAL A 53 0.20 -10.76 -11.60
CA VAL A 53 0.28 -9.29 -11.60
C VAL A 53 1.04 -8.81 -10.36
N LEU A 54 0.73 -9.35 -9.17
CA LEU A 54 1.44 -9.00 -7.95
C LEU A 54 2.94 -9.34 -8.05
N ALA A 55 3.28 -10.55 -8.51
CA ALA A 55 4.67 -10.96 -8.69
C ALA A 55 5.44 -9.98 -9.58
N ASN A 56 4.85 -9.61 -10.73
CA ASN A 56 5.46 -8.63 -11.65
C ASN A 56 5.59 -7.24 -11.02
N ARG A 57 4.59 -6.79 -10.25
CA ARG A 57 4.68 -5.48 -9.57
C ARG A 57 5.76 -5.45 -8.49
N LEU A 58 5.82 -6.46 -7.63
CA LEU A 58 6.85 -6.56 -6.61
C LEU A 58 8.26 -6.64 -7.20
N GLN A 59 8.43 -7.40 -8.29
CA GLN A 59 9.70 -7.47 -9.01
C GLN A 59 10.09 -6.10 -9.61
N ALA A 60 9.18 -5.42 -10.30
CA ALA A 60 9.42 -4.10 -10.88
C ALA A 60 9.75 -3.06 -9.79
N LEU A 61 8.98 -3.02 -8.70
CA LEU A 61 9.22 -2.10 -7.59
C LEU A 61 10.55 -2.36 -6.89
N THR A 62 11.00 -3.61 -6.83
CA THR A 62 12.30 -3.97 -6.28
C THR A 62 13.43 -3.55 -7.24
N ALA A 63 13.26 -3.76 -8.54
CA ALA A 63 14.22 -3.34 -9.55
C ALA A 63 14.41 -1.81 -9.59
N GLU A 64 13.32 -1.07 -9.39
CA GLU A 64 13.32 0.39 -9.29
C GLU A 64 13.81 0.92 -7.92
N GLY A 65 14.11 0.03 -6.97
CA GLY A 65 14.57 0.39 -5.64
C GLY A 65 13.52 1.09 -4.77
N LEU A 66 12.23 0.91 -5.05
CA LEU A 66 11.11 1.40 -4.23
C LEU A 66 10.77 0.43 -3.10
N LEU A 67 11.00 -0.85 -3.33
CA LEU A 67 10.96 -1.91 -2.33
C LEU A 67 12.30 -2.62 -2.25
N GLU A 68 12.61 -3.14 -1.08
CA GLU A 68 13.72 -4.06 -0.85
C GLU A 68 13.16 -5.42 -0.50
N LYS A 69 13.68 -6.48 -1.14
CA LYS A 69 13.34 -7.86 -0.82
C LYS A 69 14.33 -8.37 0.22
N ARG A 70 13.81 -8.79 1.39
CA ARG A 70 14.60 -9.28 2.52
C ARG A 70 14.20 -10.70 2.89
N ARG A 71 15.18 -11.57 3.14
CA ARG A 71 14.93 -12.90 3.68
C ARG A 71 14.61 -12.80 5.17
N TYR A 72 13.45 -13.35 5.61
CA TYR A 72 13.10 -13.43 7.03
C TYR A 72 13.07 -14.85 7.57
N GLN A 73 13.10 -15.88 6.71
CA GLN A 73 13.16 -17.29 7.08
C GLN A 73 14.01 -18.07 6.07
N GLU A 74 14.91 -18.91 6.58
CA GLU A 74 15.84 -19.68 5.74
C GLU A 74 15.26 -21.03 5.29
N SER A 75 14.47 -21.71 6.14
CA SER A 75 13.94 -23.04 5.83
C SER A 75 12.48 -23.19 6.25
N PRO A 76 11.53 -23.36 5.31
CA PRO A 76 11.71 -23.06 3.88
C PRO A 76 12.01 -21.57 3.64
N PRO A 77 12.69 -21.23 2.53
CA PRO A 77 13.04 -19.84 2.24
C PRO A 77 11.79 -18.95 2.09
N ARG A 78 11.73 -17.87 2.89
CA ARG A 78 10.63 -16.89 2.81
C ARG A 78 11.18 -15.47 2.82
N ASP A 79 10.63 -14.64 1.94
CA ASP A 79 11.05 -13.27 1.76
C ASP A 79 9.90 -12.31 2.10
N GLU A 80 10.27 -11.13 2.57
CA GLU A 80 9.37 -9.98 2.75
C GLU A 80 9.82 -8.82 1.86
N TYR A 81 8.92 -7.87 1.62
CA TYR A 81 9.16 -6.67 0.84
C TYR A 81 9.01 -5.46 1.75
N VAL A 82 10.08 -4.70 1.90
CA VAL A 82 10.14 -3.53 2.77
C VAL A 82 10.26 -2.28 1.91
N VAL A 83 9.46 -1.26 2.22
CA VAL A 83 9.53 0.02 1.51
C VAL A 83 10.85 0.72 1.85
N THR A 84 11.53 1.23 0.82
CA THR A 84 12.79 1.99 0.95
C THR A 84 12.51 3.49 1.13
N ASP A 85 13.54 4.28 1.43
CA ASP A 85 13.42 5.76 1.48
C ASP A 85 12.90 6.33 0.15
N ARG A 86 13.30 5.75 -0.99
CA ARG A 86 12.79 6.13 -2.31
C ARG A 86 11.29 5.82 -2.44
N GLY A 87 10.83 4.70 -1.93
CA GLY A 87 9.42 4.35 -1.87
C GLY A 87 8.63 5.23 -0.89
N ILE A 88 9.21 5.52 0.27
CA ILE A 88 8.63 6.43 1.28
C ILE A 88 8.43 7.83 0.71
N ALA A 89 9.32 8.30 -0.17
CA ALA A 89 9.20 9.61 -0.83
C ALA A 89 7.94 9.75 -1.71
N LEU A 90 7.24 8.66 -2.04
CA LEU A 90 5.93 8.69 -2.72
C LEU A 90 4.76 9.04 -1.79
N TRP A 91 4.96 9.06 -0.47
CA TRP A 91 3.89 9.33 0.49
C TRP A 91 3.09 10.62 0.20
N PRO A 92 3.71 11.80 -0.07
CA PRO A 92 2.95 13.01 -0.39
C PRO A 92 2.07 12.88 -1.63
N ALA A 93 2.55 12.18 -2.66
CA ALA A 93 1.79 11.94 -3.88
C ALA A 93 0.58 11.01 -3.62
N LEU A 94 0.78 9.94 -2.84
CA LEU A 94 -0.31 9.04 -2.43
C LEU A 94 -1.36 9.77 -1.60
N ARG A 95 -0.94 10.66 -0.69
CA ARG A 95 -1.85 11.50 0.09
C ARG A 95 -2.66 12.43 -0.80
N ALA A 96 -2.00 13.14 -1.71
CA ALA A 96 -2.66 14.04 -2.65
C ALA A 96 -3.69 13.30 -3.53
N LEU A 97 -3.33 12.12 -4.05
CA LEU A 97 -4.26 11.28 -4.83
C LEU A 97 -5.45 10.80 -3.97
N GLY A 98 -5.21 10.40 -2.74
CA GLY A 98 -6.29 9.99 -1.83
C GLY A 98 -7.26 11.12 -1.50
N VAL A 99 -6.76 12.33 -1.29
CA VAL A 99 -7.57 13.54 -1.09
C VAL A 99 -8.38 13.86 -2.34
N TRP A 100 -7.72 13.92 -3.51
CA TRP A 100 -8.37 14.17 -4.77
C TRP A 100 -9.48 13.15 -5.06
N GLY A 101 -9.18 11.85 -4.87
CA GLY A 101 -10.16 10.79 -5.08
C GLY A 101 -11.41 10.96 -4.23
N ARG A 102 -11.25 11.27 -2.94
CA ARG A 102 -12.39 11.54 -2.05
C ARG A 102 -13.19 12.77 -2.48
N GLU A 103 -12.52 13.87 -2.79
CA GLU A 103 -13.17 15.14 -3.15
C GLU A 103 -13.92 15.06 -4.49
N GLN A 104 -13.38 14.33 -5.45
CA GLN A 104 -13.96 14.25 -6.80
C GLN A 104 -14.93 13.07 -6.99
N LEU A 105 -14.69 11.95 -6.31
CA LEU A 105 -15.46 10.72 -6.48
C LEU A 105 -16.42 10.45 -5.31
N GLY A 106 -16.28 11.23 -4.22
CA GLY A 106 -17.07 11.07 -3.01
C GLY A 106 -16.57 9.96 -2.09
N GLY A 107 -17.29 9.73 -1.00
CA GLY A 107 -17.00 8.73 0.01
C GLY A 107 -16.34 9.29 1.26
N GLU A 108 -16.50 8.58 2.37
CA GLU A 108 -15.86 8.90 3.64
C GLU A 108 -14.41 8.40 3.68
N PRO A 109 -13.52 9.06 4.42
CA PRO A 109 -12.14 8.60 4.54
C PRO A 109 -12.08 7.27 5.27
N MET A 110 -11.46 6.28 4.63
CA MET A 110 -11.18 4.97 5.25
C MET A 110 -10.12 5.08 6.35
N ARG A 111 -9.20 6.03 6.21
CA ARG A 111 -8.07 6.26 7.13
C ARG A 111 -7.85 7.74 7.34
N THR A 112 -7.50 8.10 8.57
CA THR A 112 -7.02 9.42 8.96
C THR A 112 -5.56 9.31 9.42
N PHE A 113 -4.81 10.41 9.34
CA PHE A 113 -3.37 10.40 9.59
C PHE A 113 -3.02 11.52 10.57
N TRP A 114 -2.29 11.18 11.60
CA TRP A 114 -2.06 12.02 12.76
C TRP A 114 -0.56 12.12 13.04
N HIS A 115 -0.09 13.30 13.44
CA HIS A 115 1.26 13.45 13.94
C HIS A 115 1.36 12.79 15.31
N ALA A 116 2.19 11.79 15.43
CA ALA A 116 2.26 10.97 16.63
C ALA A 116 2.71 11.73 17.87
N ASP A 117 3.65 12.68 17.71
CA ASP A 117 4.21 13.42 18.83
C ASP A 117 3.20 14.38 19.49
N CYS A 118 2.37 15.06 18.70
CA CYS A 118 1.44 16.07 19.22
C CYS A 118 -0.03 15.66 19.13
N GLY A 119 -0.34 14.51 18.54
CA GLY A 119 -1.69 13.99 18.41
C GLY A 119 -2.61 14.86 17.54
N THR A 120 -2.07 15.64 16.61
CA THR A 120 -2.84 16.50 15.70
C THR A 120 -3.04 15.79 14.36
N GLU A 121 -4.25 15.86 13.83
CA GLU A 121 -4.54 15.35 12.49
C GLU A 121 -3.78 16.14 11.43
N LEU A 122 -3.18 15.43 10.49
CA LEU A 122 -2.41 16.04 9.41
C LEU A 122 -3.33 16.70 8.38
N THR A 123 -2.85 17.80 7.81
CA THR A 123 -3.49 18.41 6.65
C THR A 123 -3.58 17.43 5.49
N PRO A 124 -4.43 17.68 4.48
CA PRO A 124 -4.49 16.84 3.27
C PRO A 124 -3.13 16.55 2.63
N TYR A 125 -2.19 17.47 2.75
CA TYR A 125 -0.86 17.37 2.15
C TYR A 125 0.24 16.91 3.13
N GLY A 126 -0.13 16.40 4.31
CA GLY A 126 0.82 15.78 5.24
C GLY A 126 1.55 16.75 6.19
N GLY A 127 1.16 18.01 6.24
CA GLY A 127 1.67 18.97 7.22
C GLY A 127 0.95 18.84 8.57
N CYS A 128 1.66 19.08 9.66
CA CYS A 128 1.06 19.21 10.99
C CYS A 128 0.69 20.67 11.26
N PRO A 129 -0.59 21.03 11.44
CA PRO A 129 -0.98 22.42 11.68
C PRO A 129 -0.46 22.95 13.02
N THR A 130 -0.30 22.11 14.03
CA THR A 130 0.24 22.48 15.34
C THR A 130 1.75 22.74 15.28
N CYS A 131 2.51 21.88 14.56
CA CYS A 131 3.97 22.01 14.49
C CYS A 131 4.45 22.91 13.34
N GLY A 132 3.56 23.29 12.42
CA GLY A 132 3.86 24.18 11.29
C GLY A 132 4.83 23.59 10.26
N ARG A 133 5.00 22.25 10.22
CA ARG A 133 5.99 21.57 9.34
C ARG A 133 5.44 20.27 8.77
N PRO A 134 6.00 19.78 7.64
CA PRO A 134 5.76 18.42 7.18
C PRO A 134 6.18 17.39 8.23
N VAL A 135 5.46 16.27 8.29
CA VAL A 135 5.73 15.19 9.23
C VAL A 135 6.39 14.03 8.48
N ALA A 136 7.47 13.50 9.03
CA ALA A 136 8.13 12.33 8.48
C ALA A 136 7.23 11.09 8.60
N VAL A 137 7.27 10.20 7.62
CA VAL A 137 6.30 9.08 7.54
C VAL A 137 6.36 8.17 8.76
N GLN A 138 7.53 7.95 9.32
CA GLN A 138 7.72 7.18 10.56
C GLN A 138 7.10 7.82 11.81
N ASP A 139 6.73 9.10 11.75
CA ASP A 139 6.12 9.85 12.85
C ASP A 139 4.61 10.04 12.63
N ILE A 140 4.03 9.28 11.71
CA ILE A 140 2.60 9.33 11.38
C ILE A 140 1.87 8.13 11.97
N ASP A 141 0.85 8.39 12.77
CA ASP A 141 -0.15 7.41 13.16
C ASP A 141 -1.28 7.37 12.12
N MET A 142 -1.56 6.21 11.60
CA MET A 142 -2.74 5.91 10.81
C MET A 142 -3.85 5.44 11.75
N ARG A 143 -5.02 6.05 11.66
CA ARG A 143 -6.21 5.72 12.46
C ARG A 143 -7.37 5.34 11.57
N PRO A 144 -8.33 4.53 12.06
CA PRO A 144 -9.57 4.26 11.34
C PRO A 144 -10.31 5.56 11.04
N GLY A 145 -10.81 5.70 9.83
CA GLY A 145 -11.70 6.76 9.43
C GLY A 145 -13.16 6.30 9.45
N PRO A 146 -14.13 7.23 9.31
CA PRO A 146 -15.55 6.91 9.36
C PRO A 146 -16.03 6.00 8.24
N GLY A 147 -15.32 5.93 7.11
CA GLY A 147 -15.65 5.03 5.99
C GLY A 147 -15.06 3.63 6.12
N LEU A 148 -14.30 3.35 7.18
CA LEU A 148 -13.69 2.04 7.35
C LEU A 148 -14.73 1.00 7.76
N ASP A 149 -14.74 -0.14 7.06
CA ASP A 149 -15.51 -1.32 7.48
C ASP A 149 -15.00 -1.80 8.85
N PRO A 150 -15.87 -1.85 9.88
CA PRO A 150 -15.48 -2.28 11.21
C PRO A 150 -15.28 -3.80 11.35
N ASP A 151 -15.78 -4.59 10.39
CA ASP A 151 -15.68 -6.07 10.41
C ASP A 151 -15.27 -6.61 9.03
N PRO A 152 -14.08 -6.29 8.54
CA PRO A 152 -13.63 -6.73 7.22
C PRO A 152 -13.37 -8.22 7.18
N ALA A 153 -13.71 -8.84 6.05
CA ALA A 153 -13.58 -10.28 5.87
C ALA A 153 -12.12 -10.76 5.83
N ASP A 154 -11.22 -9.96 5.26
CA ASP A 154 -9.83 -10.37 5.12
C ASP A 154 -8.98 -10.10 6.37
N PRO A 155 -8.00 -10.98 6.69
CA PRO A 155 -7.22 -10.88 7.91
C PRO A 155 -6.25 -9.68 7.92
N VAL A 156 -5.82 -9.18 6.76
CA VAL A 156 -4.94 -8.01 6.67
C VAL A 156 -5.71 -6.75 7.03
N SER A 157 -6.91 -6.57 6.47
CA SER A 157 -7.80 -5.48 6.85
C SER A 157 -8.12 -5.50 8.34
N ARG A 158 -8.34 -6.69 8.94
CA ARG A 158 -8.52 -6.82 10.39
C ARG A 158 -7.29 -6.38 11.17
N ALA A 159 -6.09 -6.79 10.76
CA ALA A 159 -4.83 -6.36 11.39
C ALA A 159 -4.60 -4.83 11.28
N LEU A 160 -5.24 -4.19 10.33
CA LEU A 160 -5.16 -2.75 10.09
C LEU A 160 -6.30 -1.95 10.73
N LEU A 161 -7.25 -2.55 11.48
CA LEU A 161 -8.38 -1.84 12.08
C LEU A 161 -7.97 -0.81 13.14
N GLY A 162 -6.93 -1.11 13.93
CA GLY A 162 -6.49 -0.25 15.02
C GLY A 162 -5.65 0.95 14.57
N THR A 163 -5.36 1.83 15.53
CA THR A 163 -4.33 2.86 15.35
C THR A 163 -2.95 2.19 15.21
N ARG A 164 -2.22 2.57 14.16
CA ARG A 164 -0.90 2.02 13.86
C ARG A 164 0.05 3.10 13.40
N ARG A 165 1.31 2.97 13.79
CA ARG A 165 2.38 3.78 13.22
C ARG A 165 2.66 3.29 11.79
N LEU A 166 2.77 4.21 10.83
CA LEU A 166 3.22 3.85 9.47
C LEU A 166 4.60 3.18 9.51
N LEU A 167 4.89 2.36 8.53
CA LEU A 167 6.11 1.56 8.35
C LEU A 167 6.30 0.44 9.40
N GLN A 168 5.55 0.40 10.48
CA GLN A 168 5.60 -0.73 11.41
C GLN A 168 4.96 -1.96 10.78
N PRO A 169 5.65 -3.12 10.76
CA PRO A 169 5.10 -4.33 10.17
C PRO A 169 3.81 -4.73 10.87
N ILE A 170 2.86 -5.23 10.09
CA ILE A 170 1.72 -5.95 10.67
C ILE A 170 2.22 -7.26 11.29
N GLU A 171 1.55 -7.70 12.36
CA GLU A 171 1.85 -9.00 12.94
C GLU A 171 1.67 -10.11 11.89
N PRO A 172 2.45 -11.21 12.01
CA PRO A 172 2.30 -12.32 11.10
C PRO A 172 0.85 -12.84 11.10
N ILE A 173 0.22 -12.81 9.95
CA ILE A 173 -1.09 -13.42 9.76
C ILE A 173 -0.85 -14.91 9.56
N GLU A 174 -1.51 -15.74 10.38
CA GLU A 174 -1.45 -17.18 10.19
C GLU A 174 -1.91 -17.54 8.78
N PRO A 175 -1.26 -18.53 8.13
CA PRO A 175 -1.66 -18.94 6.80
C PRO A 175 -3.14 -19.35 6.84
N ILE A 176 -3.96 -18.74 6.01
CA ILE A 176 -5.30 -19.24 5.75
C ILE A 176 -5.10 -20.66 5.20
N GLU A 177 -5.66 -21.67 5.89
CA GLU A 177 -5.67 -23.03 5.36
C GLU A 177 -6.17 -22.99 3.91
N PRO A 178 -5.58 -23.80 3.01
CA PRO A 178 -6.05 -23.84 1.63
C PRO A 178 -7.55 -24.15 1.66
N ILE A 179 -8.36 -23.29 1.07
CA ILE A 179 -9.77 -23.59 0.84
C ILE A 179 -9.78 -24.88 0.04
N GLU A 180 -10.33 -25.95 0.63
CA GLU A 180 -10.50 -27.22 -0.08
C GLU A 180 -11.20 -26.94 -1.41
N PRO A 181 -10.76 -27.55 -2.52
CA PRO A 181 -11.40 -27.36 -3.79
C PRO A 181 -12.87 -27.80 -3.65
N VAL A 182 -13.80 -26.89 -3.93
CA VAL A 182 -15.23 -27.20 -3.99
C VAL A 182 -15.39 -28.33 -5.02
N GLU A 183 -15.85 -29.49 -4.57
CA GLU A 183 -16.16 -30.60 -5.46
C GLU A 183 -17.15 -30.13 -6.54
N PRO A 184 -16.92 -30.48 -7.82
CA PRO A 184 -17.83 -30.12 -8.87
C PRO A 184 -19.21 -30.76 -8.57
N VAL A 185 -20.24 -29.91 -8.50
CA VAL A 185 -21.65 -30.38 -8.40
C VAL A 185 -21.93 -31.16 -9.68
N GLU A 186 -22.18 -32.46 -9.56
CA GLU A 186 -22.62 -33.28 -10.67
C GLU A 186 -23.98 -32.75 -11.21
N PRO A 187 -24.11 -32.55 -12.51
CA PRO A 187 -25.36 -32.13 -13.09
C PRO A 187 -26.40 -33.28 -12.98
N ALA A 188 -27.56 -32.93 -12.46
CA ALA A 188 -28.74 -33.84 -12.39
C ALA A 188 -29.34 -34.15 -13.75
#